data_ec10f542e7707a9055c7d533442b3401
#
_entry.id   ec10f542e7707a9055c7d533442b3401
#
_cell.length_a   1.000
_cell.length_b   1.000
_cell.length_c   1.000
_cell.angle_alpha   90.00
_cell.angle_beta   90.00
_cell.angle_gamma   90.00
#
_symmetry.space_group_name_H-M   'P 1'
#
loop_
_entity.id
_entity.type
_entity.pdbx_description
1 polymer ?
#
loop_
_entity_poly.entity_id
_entity_poly.type
_entity_poly.pdbx_seq_one_letter_code
_entity_poly.pdbx_strand_id
1 'polypeptide(L)'
;MCRSCDRCQRLRKLTRRNQMPMNPILIVDLFDVWGIDFMGPFPMSFGNSYILVGVDYVSKWVEAIPCKHNYHKVVLKFLKENIFSRFGVPKAIISDGGTHFCNGPVETLLAKYGVKHKVATPYHPQTSGQVELENREIKNILMKVVITSRRDWSIKLHDSLWAYRTAYKTILGMSIAKHAISLWKLNIRLGG
;
A
#
# COMPACT_ATOMS: atom_id res chain seq x y z
N MET A 1 17.80 -21.65 -36.32
CA MET A 1 18.51 -20.50 -35.72
C MET A 1 19.43 -21.01 -34.63
N CYS A 2 20.72 -20.80 -34.74
CA CYS A 2 21.72 -21.31 -33.79
C CYS A 2 21.69 -20.46 -32.50
N ARG A 3 21.26 -21.07 -31.38
CA ARG A 3 21.11 -20.36 -30.07
C ARG A 3 22.42 -20.14 -29.33
N SER A 4 23.55 -20.71 -29.82
CA SER A 4 24.85 -20.71 -29.14
C SER A 4 26.03 -20.14 -29.98
N CYS A 5 25.75 -19.38 -31.02
CA CYS A 5 26.80 -18.79 -31.85
C CYS A 5 27.06 -17.32 -31.40
N ASP A 6 28.24 -17.09 -30.83
CA ASP A 6 28.69 -15.74 -30.39
C ASP A 6 28.64 -14.69 -31.52
N ARG A 7 28.95 -15.09 -32.75
CA ARG A 7 28.90 -14.22 -33.92
C ARG A 7 27.49 -13.79 -34.26
N CYS A 8 26.51 -14.68 -34.14
CA CYS A 8 25.08 -14.40 -34.35
C CYS A 8 24.50 -13.51 -33.25
N GLN A 9 24.99 -13.66 -32.02
CA GLN A 9 24.54 -12.83 -30.89
C GLN A 9 25.09 -11.41 -30.97
N ARG A 10 26.35 -11.22 -31.41
CA ARG A 10 26.96 -9.90 -31.61
C ARG A 10 26.38 -9.13 -32.80
N LEU A 11 25.86 -9.81 -33.82
CA LEU A 11 25.23 -9.20 -35.00
C LEU A 11 23.76 -8.85 -34.77
N ARG A 12 23.14 -9.35 -33.71
CA ARG A 12 21.77 -9.02 -33.36
C ARG A 12 21.72 -7.60 -32.80
N LYS A 13 21.55 -6.61 -33.67
CA LYS A 13 21.25 -5.23 -33.24
C LYS A 13 20.01 -5.28 -32.37
N LEU A 14 20.16 -5.08 -31.06
CA LEU A 14 19.07 -4.83 -30.14
C LEU A 14 18.34 -3.59 -30.64
N THR A 15 17.19 -3.78 -31.26
CA THR A 15 16.33 -2.67 -31.63
C THR A 15 15.86 -2.03 -30.34
N ARG A 16 16.00 -0.70 -30.21
CA ARG A 16 15.53 0.10 -29.06
C ARG A 16 14.02 -0.01 -28.81
N ARG A 17 13.28 -0.68 -29.68
CA ARG A 17 11.81 -0.88 -29.60
C ARG A 17 11.35 -1.65 -28.36
N ASN A 18 12.19 -2.45 -27.72
CA ASN A 18 11.84 -3.25 -26.53
C ASN A 18 12.62 -2.84 -25.28
N GLN A 19 13.30 -1.70 -25.29
CA GLN A 19 13.80 -1.12 -24.06
C GLN A 19 12.60 -0.44 -23.38
N MET A 20 12.02 -1.14 -22.38
CA MET A 20 11.19 -0.43 -21.40
C MET A 20 12.02 0.74 -20.86
N PRO A 21 11.50 1.98 -20.89
CA PRO A 21 12.18 3.07 -20.23
C PRO A 21 12.45 2.61 -18.81
N MET A 22 13.73 2.60 -18.41
CA MET A 22 14.09 2.43 -17.01
C MET A 22 13.46 3.62 -16.29
N ASN A 23 12.30 3.39 -15.68
CA ASN A 23 11.78 4.38 -14.75
C ASN A 23 12.89 4.61 -13.74
N PRO A 24 13.31 5.87 -13.50
CA PRO A 24 14.31 6.14 -12.49
C PRO A 24 13.80 5.48 -11.21
N ILE A 25 14.66 4.67 -10.58
CA ILE A 25 14.40 4.14 -9.24
C ILE A 25 14.29 5.39 -8.39
N LEU A 26 13.05 5.86 -8.16
CA LEU A 26 12.78 6.89 -7.18
C LEU A 26 13.25 6.27 -5.86
N ILE A 27 14.30 6.85 -5.29
CA ILE A 27 14.67 6.56 -3.90
C ILE A 27 13.49 7.08 -3.09
N VAL A 28 12.59 6.17 -2.74
CA VAL A 28 11.41 6.45 -1.93
C VAL A 28 11.83 6.19 -0.49
N ASP A 29 11.80 7.23 0.32
CA ASP A 29 12.06 7.11 1.73
C ASP A 29 10.89 6.42 2.46
N LEU A 30 11.17 5.97 3.66
CA LEU A 30 10.21 5.32 4.54
C LEU A 30 9.04 6.28 4.82
N PHE A 31 7.81 5.78 4.63
CA PHE A 31 6.54 6.51 4.81
C PHE A 31 6.27 7.67 3.83
N ASP A 32 7.10 7.82 2.80
CA ASP A 32 6.92 8.86 1.78
C ASP A 32 5.83 8.54 0.76
N VAL A 33 5.55 7.27 0.51
CA VAL A 33 4.52 6.84 -0.46
C VAL A 33 3.61 5.81 0.15
N TRP A 34 2.33 6.14 0.20
CA TRP A 34 1.28 5.26 0.71
C TRP A 34 0.31 4.87 -0.39
N GLY A 35 -0.01 3.58 -0.46
CA GLY A 35 -1.15 3.07 -1.22
C GLY A 35 -2.37 3.00 -0.32
N ILE A 36 -3.53 3.48 -0.77
CA ILE A 36 -4.78 3.39 -0.03
C ILE A 36 -5.86 2.71 -0.85
N ASP A 37 -6.70 1.91 -0.18
CA ASP A 37 -7.77 1.17 -0.83
C ASP A 37 -8.89 0.82 0.17
N PHE A 38 -10.12 0.60 -0.35
CA PHE A 38 -11.24 0.09 0.43
C PHE A 38 -11.44 -1.41 0.18
N MET A 39 -11.52 -2.16 1.26
CA MET A 39 -11.96 -3.55 1.22
C MET A 39 -13.41 -3.66 1.66
N GLY A 40 -14.20 -4.44 0.94
CA GLY A 40 -15.60 -4.69 1.27
C GLY A 40 -16.51 -4.72 0.04
N PRO A 41 -17.84 -4.79 0.24
CA PRO A 41 -18.51 -4.86 1.55
C PRO A 41 -18.35 -6.21 2.25
N PHE A 42 -18.17 -6.16 3.56
CA PHE A 42 -18.18 -7.34 4.45
C PHE A 42 -19.53 -7.47 5.16
N PRO A 43 -19.86 -8.63 5.73
CA PRO A 43 -20.98 -8.77 6.65
C PRO A 43 -20.90 -7.71 7.75
N MET A 44 -22.05 -7.10 8.08
CA MET A 44 -22.09 -6.00 9.05
C MET A 44 -21.54 -6.43 10.40
N SER A 45 -20.58 -5.65 10.94
CA SER A 45 -19.95 -5.84 12.23
C SER A 45 -19.96 -4.53 13.00
N PHE A 46 -20.77 -4.43 14.05
CA PHE A 46 -20.90 -3.23 14.87
C PHE A 46 -21.10 -1.93 14.06
N GLY A 47 -21.97 -2.01 13.04
CA GLY A 47 -22.26 -0.88 12.15
C GLY A 47 -21.24 -0.64 11.03
N ASN A 48 -20.19 -1.46 10.92
CA ASN A 48 -19.15 -1.35 9.89
C ASN A 48 -19.34 -2.42 8.81
N SER A 49 -19.11 -2.05 7.55
CA SER A 49 -19.17 -2.94 6.39
C SER A 49 -17.93 -2.87 5.50
N TYR A 50 -17.05 -1.91 5.72
CA TYR A 50 -15.83 -1.69 4.95
C TYR A 50 -14.61 -1.57 5.85
N ILE A 51 -13.44 -1.79 5.26
CA ILE A 51 -12.14 -1.50 5.87
C ILE A 51 -11.41 -0.57 4.91
N LEU A 52 -10.97 0.59 5.39
CA LEU A 52 -10.03 1.45 4.67
C LEU A 52 -8.61 1.06 5.09
N VAL A 53 -7.78 0.74 4.13
CA VAL A 53 -6.41 0.29 4.32
C VAL A 53 -5.44 1.29 3.73
N GLY A 54 -4.33 1.52 4.40
CA GLY A 54 -3.16 2.23 3.90
C GLY A 54 -1.91 1.38 4.06
N VAL A 55 -1.09 1.29 3.02
CA VAL A 55 0.15 0.51 2.99
C VAL A 55 1.31 1.40 2.61
N ASP A 56 2.35 1.45 3.42
CA ASP A 56 3.61 2.08 3.03
C ASP A 56 4.36 1.25 1.99
N TYR A 57 4.76 1.88 0.91
CA TYR A 57 5.38 1.19 -0.22
C TYR A 57 6.75 0.58 0.10
N VAL A 58 7.47 1.17 1.04
CA VAL A 58 8.84 0.75 1.39
C VAL A 58 8.81 -0.33 2.46
N SER A 59 8.26 -0.01 3.63
CA SER A 59 8.27 -0.93 4.78
C SER A 59 7.22 -2.02 4.74
N LYS A 60 6.19 -1.89 3.88
CA LYS A 60 4.98 -2.70 3.89
C LYS A 60 4.16 -2.56 5.19
N TRP A 61 4.41 -1.48 5.92
CA TRP A 61 3.59 -1.18 7.08
C TRP A 61 2.16 -0.93 6.68
N VAL A 62 1.23 -1.47 7.45
CA VAL A 62 -0.20 -1.35 7.17
C VAL A 62 -0.90 -0.62 8.32
N GLU A 63 -1.69 0.38 7.97
CA GLU A 63 -2.72 0.98 8.81
C GLU A 63 -4.09 0.63 8.24
N ALA A 64 -5.06 0.35 9.10
CA ALA A 64 -6.42 0.09 8.64
C ALA A 64 -7.44 0.49 9.70
N ILE A 65 -8.61 0.96 9.24
CA ILE A 65 -9.74 1.28 10.10
C ILE A 65 -11.02 0.62 9.58
N PRO A 66 -11.90 0.14 10.47
CA PRO A 66 -13.23 -0.28 10.08
C PRO A 66 -14.10 0.97 9.84
N CYS A 67 -14.96 0.92 8.84
CA CYS A 67 -15.84 2.03 8.51
C CYS A 67 -17.23 1.56 8.01
N LYS A 68 -18.22 2.38 8.27
CA LYS A 68 -19.61 2.11 7.88
C LYS A 68 -19.79 2.22 6.37
N HIS A 69 -19.16 3.22 5.75
CA HIS A 69 -19.31 3.57 4.34
C HIS A 69 -17.94 3.89 3.73
N ASN A 70 -17.83 3.73 2.44
CA ASN A 70 -16.64 4.05 1.64
C ASN A 70 -16.72 5.50 1.09
N TYR A 71 -16.89 6.50 1.96
CA TYR A 71 -17.02 7.89 1.57
C TYR A 71 -15.72 8.68 1.76
N HIS A 72 -15.56 9.74 0.98
CA HIS A 72 -14.41 10.65 1.07
C HIS A 72 -14.16 11.20 2.48
N LYS A 73 -15.21 11.43 3.30
CA LYS A 73 -15.06 11.88 4.70
C LYS A 73 -14.23 10.92 5.54
N VAL A 74 -14.39 9.61 5.31
CA VAL A 74 -13.61 8.56 5.99
C VAL A 74 -12.16 8.63 5.54
N VAL A 75 -11.92 8.83 4.25
CA VAL A 75 -10.56 8.98 3.67
C VAL A 75 -9.86 10.20 4.28
N LEU A 76 -10.53 11.35 4.33
CA LEU A 76 -9.98 12.58 4.92
C LEU A 76 -9.59 12.40 6.39
N LYS A 77 -10.46 11.74 7.17
CA LYS A 77 -10.19 11.43 8.58
C LYS A 77 -9.01 10.48 8.71
N PHE A 78 -9.00 9.40 7.94
CA PHE A 78 -7.94 8.40 7.94
C PHE A 78 -6.58 9.00 7.62
N LEU A 79 -6.48 9.80 6.55
CA LEU A 79 -5.24 10.46 6.16
C LEU A 79 -4.71 11.35 7.27
N LYS A 80 -5.57 12.17 7.89
CA LYS A 80 -5.16 13.08 8.95
C LYS A 80 -4.74 12.35 10.23
N GLU A 81 -5.57 11.42 10.72
CA GLU A 81 -5.42 10.81 12.04
C GLU A 81 -4.50 9.58 12.05
N ASN A 82 -4.51 8.78 10.97
CA ASN A 82 -3.76 7.53 10.94
C ASN A 82 -2.46 7.63 10.14
N ILE A 83 -2.38 8.52 9.16
CA ILE A 83 -1.18 8.66 8.34
C ILE A 83 -0.39 9.91 8.74
N PHE A 84 -0.94 11.12 8.51
CA PHE A 84 -0.19 12.36 8.70
C PHE A 84 0.25 12.59 10.15
N SER A 85 -0.63 12.32 11.12
CA SER A 85 -0.31 12.53 12.55
C SER A 85 0.73 11.54 13.09
N ARG A 86 0.84 10.35 12.48
CA ARG A 86 1.69 9.27 13.01
C ARG A 86 3.01 9.10 12.27
N PHE A 87 3.02 9.34 10.96
CA PHE A 87 4.16 9.06 10.08
C PHE A 87 4.68 10.31 9.37
N GLY A 88 4.03 11.45 9.57
CA GLY A 88 4.30 12.67 8.83
C GLY A 88 3.52 12.73 7.51
N VAL A 89 3.65 13.86 6.82
CA VAL A 89 2.98 14.10 5.54
C VAL A 89 3.76 13.41 4.43
N PRO A 90 3.16 12.44 3.72
CA PRO A 90 3.85 11.71 2.66
C PRO A 90 4.06 12.59 1.41
N LYS A 91 5.00 12.22 0.57
CA LYS A 91 5.23 12.85 -0.75
C LYS A 91 4.14 12.49 -1.76
N ALA A 92 3.59 11.26 -1.65
CA ALA A 92 2.54 10.81 -2.56
C ALA A 92 1.57 9.82 -1.91
N ILE A 93 0.32 9.87 -2.39
CA ILE A 93 -0.72 8.86 -2.12
C ILE A 93 -1.08 8.20 -3.46
N ILE A 94 -1.22 6.89 -3.45
CA ILE A 94 -1.66 6.09 -4.60
C ILE A 94 -3.00 5.44 -4.24
N SER A 95 -4.00 5.59 -5.11
CA SER A 95 -5.30 4.94 -4.96
C SER A 95 -5.83 4.45 -6.30
N ASP A 96 -6.94 3.73 -6.28
CA ASP A 96 -7.73 3.52 -7.49
C ASP A 96 -8.45 4.82 -7.93
N GLY A 97 -9.15 4.76 -9.07
CA GLY A 97 -9.94 5.88 -9.62
C GLY A 97 -11.32 6.04 -8.99
N GLY A 98 -11.58 5.42 -7.84
CA GLY A 98 -12.88 5.50 -7.17
C GLY A 98 -13.25 6.92 -6.75
N THR A 99 -14.54 7.25 -6.84
CA THR A 99 -15.05 8.59 -6.49
C THR A 99 -14.83 8.97 -5.04
N HIS A 100 -14.61 8.00 -4.16
CA HIS A 100 -14.29 8.20 -2.75
C HIS A 100 -12.84 8.71 -2.53
N PHE A 101 -11.93 8.49 -3.49
CA PHE A 101 -10.57 9.03 -3.49
C PHE A 101 -10.42 10.21 -4.44
N CYS A 102 -11.06 10.14 -5.63
CA CYS A 102 -10.98 11.17 -6.67
C CYS A 102 -12.15 12.14 -6.54
N ASN A 103 -12.02 13.12 -5.66
CA ASN A 103 -13.03 14.17 -5.45
C ASN A 103 -12.40 15.44 -4.90
N GLY A 104 -13.08 16.57 -5.08
CA GLY A 104 -12.59 17.89 -4.68
C GLY A 104 -12.11 18.00 -3.22
N PRO A 105 -12.84 17.50 -2.22
CA PRO A 105 -12.39 17.55 -0.83
C PRO A 105 -11.07 16.81 -0.56
N VAL A 106 -10.86 15.63 -1.15
CA VAL A 106 -9.59 14.86 -1.00
C VAL A 106 -8.47 15.57 -1.74
N GLU A 107 -8.71 16.01 -2.97
CA GLU A 107 -7.73 16.76 -3.77
C GLU A 107 -7.31 18.05 -3.05
N THR A 108 -8.25 18.79 -2.49
CA THR A 108 -7.99 20.01 -1.70
C THR A 108 -7.11 19.71 -0.49
N LEU A 109 -7.39 18.62 0.25
CA LEU A 109 -6.56 18.21 1.38
C LEU A 109 -5.14 17.91 0.92
N LEU A 110 -4.98 17.08 -0.10
CA LEU A 110 -3.67 16.65 -0.60
C LEU A 110 -2.87 17.83 -1.13
N ALA A 111 -3.51 18.73 -1.89
CA ALA A 111 -2.90 19.96 -2.40
C ALA A 111 -2.44 20.89 -1.26
N LYS A 112 -3.27 21.05 -0.21
CA LYS A 112 -2.91 21.86 0.96
C LYS A 112 -1.62 21.39 1.64
N TYR A 113 -1.37 20.10 1.66
CA TYR A 113 -0.16 19.50 2.27
C TYR A 113 0.95 19.21 1.26
N GLY A 114 0.78 19.56 -0.02
CA GLY A 114 1.77 19.30 -1.06
C GLY A 114 1.93 17.84 -1.44
N VAL A 115 0.94 17.00 -1.14
CA VAL A 115 0.94 15.56 -1.41
C VAL A 115 0.50 15.29 -2.84
N LYS A 116 1.29 14.54 -3.61
CA LYS A 116 0.93 14.14 -4.97
C LYS A 116 -0.06 12.97 -4.95
N HIS A 117 -1.23 13.13 -5.54
CA HIS A 117 -2.17 12.03 -5.77
C HIS A 117 -1.85 11.32 -7.08
N LYS A 118 -1.65 10.01 -7.03
CA LYS A 118 -1.46 9.15 -8.19
C LYS A 118 -2.59 8.13 -8.26
N VAL A 119 -3.33 8.15 -9.36
CA VAL A 119 -4.39 7.17 -9.62
C VAL A 119 -3.78 5.98 -10.34
N ALA A 120 -3.91 4.78 -9.76
CA ALA A 120 -3.49 3.55 -10.41
C ALA A 120 -4.43 3.22 -11.56
N THR A 121 -3.88 3.12 -12.75
CA THR A 121 -4.65 2.70 -13.93
C THR A 121 -4.57 1.18 -14.09
N PRO A 122 -5.63 0.53 -14.63
CA PRO A 122 -5.66 -0.92 -14.85
C PRO A 122 -4.51 -1.46 -15.71
N TYR A 123 -3.89 -0.59 -16.51
CA TYR A 123 -2.79 -0.94 -17.42
C TYR A 123 -1.40 -0.90 -16.77
N HIS A 124 -1.27 -0.46 -15.52
CA HIS A 124 -0.02 -0.48 -14.75
C HIS A 124 -0.20 -1.22 -13.41
N PRO A 125 -0.31 -2.56 -13.43
CA PRO A 125 -0.58 -3.36 -12.23
C PRO A 125 0.54 -3.28 -11.18
N GLN A 126 1.73 -2.79 -11.54
CA GLN A 126 2.84 -2.63 -10.59
C GLN A 126 2.55 -1.59 -9.50
N THR A 127 1.62 -0.66 -9.75
CA THR A 127 1.33 0.44 -8.83
C THR A 127 0.25 0.09 -7.82
N SER A 128 -0.75 -0.73 -8.18
CA SER A 128 -1.83 -1.19 -7.28
C SER A 128 -1.56 -2.58 -6.69
N GLY A 129 -0.79 -3.41 -7.36
CA GLY A 129 -0.57 -4.81 -7.00
C GLY A 129 -0.03 -5.02 -5.58
N GLN A 130 0.70 -4.05 -5.01
CA GLN A 130 1.18 -4.15 -3.63
C GLN A 130 0.02 -4.03 -2.62
N VAL A 131 -0.85 -3.03 -2.80
CA VAL A 131 -1.99 -2.83 -1.89
C VAL A 131 -2.96 -4.01 -1.97
N GLU A 132 -3.19 -4.52 -3.17
CA GLU A 132 -4.03 -5.71 -3.39
C GLU A 132 -3.47 -6.96 -2.71
N LEU A 133 -2.15 -7.17 -2.76
CA LEU A 133 -1.48 -8.29 -2.10
C LEU A 133 -1.65 -8.20 -0.58
N GLU A 134 -1.39 -7.03 0.00
CA GLU A 134 -1.51 -6.79 1.43
C GLU A 134 -2.98 -6.90 1.89
N ASN A 135 -3.92 -6.40 1.12
CA ASN A 135 -5.36 -6.57 1.36
C ASN A 135 -5.75 -8.05 1.42
N ARG A 136 -5.21 -8.87 0.54
CA ARG A 136 -5.44 -10.32 0.54
C ARG A 136 -4.88 -10.99 1.80
N GLU A 137 -3.68 -10.62 2.22
CA GLU A 137 -3.09 -11.17 3.45
C GLU A 137 -3.88 -10.77 4.69
N ILE A 138 -4.25 -9.49 4.83
CA ILE A 138 -5.09 -9.02 5.93
C ILE A 138 -6.42 -9.75 5.96
N LYS A 139 -7.07 -9.92 4.82
CA LYS A 139 -8.32 -10.68 4.70
C LYS A 139 -8.14 -12.12 5.16
N ASN A 140 -7.05 -12.78 4.78
CA ASN A 140 -6.74 -14.14 5.17
C ASN A 140 -6.52 -14.26 6.69
N ILE A 141 -5.84 -13.30 7.30
CA ILE A 141 -5.65 -13.26 8.76
C ILE A 141 -6.99 -13.05 9.46
N LEU A 142 -7.78 -12.06 9.02
CA LEU A 142 -9.12 -11.82 9.54
C LEU A 142 -9.99 -13.07 9.48
N MET A 143 -9.98 -13.78 8.36
CA MET A 143 -10.78 -15.01 8.19
C MET A 143 -10.39 -16.12 9.19
N LYS A 144 -9.15 -16.14 9.67
CA LYS A 144 -8.68 -17.10 10.68
C LYS A 144 -9.06 -16.72 12.11
N VAL A 145 -9.21 -15.41 12.39
CA VAL A 145 -9.41 -14.88 13.75
C VAL A 145 -10.89 -14.63 14.06
N VAL A 146 -11.70 -14.46 13.00
CA VAL A 146 -13.13 -14.12 13.13
C VAL A 146 -13.94 -15.37 13.38
N ILE A 147 -14.92 -15.28 14.32
CA ILE A 147 -15.85 -16.34 14.65
C ILE A 147 -16.70 -16.72 13.41
N THR A 148 -17.25 -17.92 13.41
CA THR A 148 -18.07 -18.49 12.32
C THR A 148 -19.20 -17.56 11.84
N SER A 149 -19.77 -16.74 12.75
CA SER A 149 -20.81 -15.76 12.41
C SER A 149 -20.30 -14.54 11.64
N ARG A 150 -18.98 -14.33 11.58
CA ARG A 150 -18.32 -13.18 10.92
C ARG A 150 -18.84 -11.79 11.33
N ARG A 151 -19.44 -11.67 12.51
CA ARG A 151 -20.04 -10.42 13.00
C ARG A 151 -19.13 -9.60 13.89
N ASP A 152 -17.95 -10.09 14.22
CA ASP A 152 -16.97 -9.50 15.14
C ASP A 152 -15.67 -9.01 14.46
N TRP A 153 -15.62 -9.05 13.13
CA TRP A 153 -14.41 -8.74 12.38
C TRP A 153 -13.88 -7.31 12.64
N SER A 154 -14.77 -6.34 12.87
CA SER A 154 -14.35 -4.96 13.07
C SER A 154 -13.57 -4.76 14.37
N ILE A 155 -13.91 -5.51 15.43
CA ILE A 155 -13.17 -5.51 16.70
C ILE A 155 -11.83 -6.26 16.53
N LYS A 156 -11.86 -7.40 15.82
CA LYS A 156 -10.68 -8.24 15.59
C LYS A 156 -9.70 -7.67 14.57
N LEU A 157 -10.05 -6.59 13.89
CA LEU A 157 -9.18 -5.94 12.91
C LEU A 157 -7.84 -5.52 13.52
N HIS A 158 -7.86 -4.94 14.72
CA HIS A 158 -6.63 -4.50 15.41
C HIS A 158 -5.69 -5.68 15.72
N ASP A 159 -6.23 -6.77 16.24
CA ASP A 159 -5.46 -7.99 16.52
C ASP A 159 -4.87 -8.58 15.23
N SER A 160 -5.64 -8.54 14.15
CA SER A 160 -5.20 -9.01 12.84
C SER A 160 -4.08 -8.16 12.24
N LEU A 161 -4.13 -6.85 12.41
CA LEU A 161 -3.06 -5.94 12.00
C LEU A 161 -1.79 -6.16 12.83
N TRP A 162 -1.95 -6.39 14.13
CA TRP A 162 -0.82 -6.74 15.00
C TRP A 162 -0.15 -8.04 14.55
N ALA A 163 -0.94 -9.10 14.33
CA ALA A 163 -0.44 -10.37 13.81
C ALA A 163 0.26 -10.21 12.45
N TYR A 164 -0.30 -9.41 11.54
CA TYR A 164 0.30 -9.10 10.25
C TYR A 164 1.68 -8.44 10.38
N ARG A 165 1.79 -7.41 11.24
CA ARG A 165 3.03 -6.63 11.42
C ARG A 165 4.13 -7.42 12.11
N THR A 166 3.77 -8.36 12.99
CA THR A 166 4.71 -9.15 13.79
C THR A 166 5.07 -10.49 13.16
N ALA A 167 4.28 -11.00 12.22
CA ALA A 167 4.56 -12.24 11.52
C ALA A 167 5.86 -12.13 10.70
N TYR A 168 6.64 -13.22 10.71
CA TYR A 168 7.83 -13.32 9.87
C TYR A 168 7.45 -13.37 8.40
N LYS A 169 8.10 -12.54 7.59
CA LYS A 169 7.91 -12.49 6.13
C LYS A 169 9.16 -13.00 5.44
N THR A 170 9.04 -14.13 4.76
CA THR A 170 10.16 -14.78 4.06
C THR A 170 10.85 -13.87 3.06
N ILE A 171 10.08 -13.06 2.32
CA ILE A 171 10.61 -12.11 1.33
C ILE A 171 11.45 -11.01 1.98
N LEU A 172 11.11 -10.59 3.19
CA LEU A 172 11.84 -9.55 3.94
C LEU A 172 12.95 -10.12 4.82
N GLY A 173 12.97 -11.44 5.04
CA GLY A 173 13.86 -12.09 5.99
C GLY A 173 13.60 -11.72 7.46
N MET A 174 12.51 -11.00 7.75
CA MET A 174 12.11 -10.55 9.08
C MET A 174 10.63 -10.17 9.16
N SER A 175 10.14 -9.80 10.33
CA SER A 175 8.78 -9.22 10.45
C SER A 175 8.73 -7.79 9.89
N ILE A 176 7.55 -7.36 9.45
CA ILE A 176 7.33 -5.99 8.94
C ILE A 176 7.71 -4.94 9.99
N ALA A 177 7.38 -5.18 11.26
CA ALA A 177 7.74 -4.27 12.34
C ALA A 177 9.26 -4.13 12.51
N LYS A 178 10.03 -5.23 12.45
CA LYS A 178 11.49 -5.18 12.48
C LYS A 178 12.07 -4.52 11.25
N HIS A 179 11.50 -4.79 10.08
CA HIS A 179 11.92 -4.18 8.83
C HIS A 179 11.76 -2.65 8.85
N ALA A 180 10.59 -2.16 9.27
CA ALA A 180 10.34 -0.72 9.43
C ALA A 180 11.31 -0.05 10.41
N ILE A 181 11.58 -0.67 11.56
CA ILE A 181 12.54 -0.16 12.54
C ILE A 181 13.97 -0.15 11.98
N SER A 182 14.35 -1.18 11.23
CA SER A 182 15.68 -1.24 10.61
C SER A 182 15.88 -0.13 9.59
N LEU A 183 14.91 0.11 8.73
CA LEU A 183 14.95 1.19 7.74
C LEU A 183 14.97 2.58 8.41
N TRP A 184 14.18 2.77 9.46
CA TRP A 184 14.18 4.02 10.22
C TRP A 184 15.55 4.33 10.83
N LYS A 185 16.22 3.33 11.42
CA LYS A 185 17.58 3.47 11.95
C LYS A 185 18.62 3.79 10.86
N LEU A 186 18.47 3.24 9.67
CA LEU A 186 19.34 3.56 8.53
C LEU A 186 19.15 5.00 8.07
N ASN A 187 17.90 5.47 7.99
CA ASN A 187 17.58 6.85 7.56
C ASN A 187 18.17 7.89 8.52
N ILE A 188 18.14 7.64 9.83
CA ILE A 188 18.79 8.54 10.82
C ILE A 188 20.31 8.58 10.65
N ARG A 189 20.96 7.48 10.26
CA ARG A 189 22.42 7.42 10.08
C ARG A 189 22.90 8.11 8.80
N LEU A 190 22.06 8.25 7.80
CA LEU A 190 22.40 8.84 6.50
C LEU A 190 22.01 10.32 6.40
N GLY A 191 21.17 10.83 7.31
CA GLY A 191 20.68 12.22 7.34
C GLY A 191 21.32 13.09 8.41
N GLY A 192 22.39 12.61 9.04
CA GLY A 192 23.16 13.33 10.05
C GLY A 192 24.48 13.87 9.51
#